data_457f51b6c6a95c0fbacb159f3f844e4d
#
_entry.id   457f51b6c6a95c0fbacb159f3f844e4d
#
_cell.length_a   1.000
_cell.length_b   1.000
_cell.length_c   1.000
_cell.angle_alpha   90.00
_cell.angle_beta   90.00
_cell.angle_gamma   90.00
#
_symmetry.space_group_name_H-M   'P 1'
#
loop_
_entity.id
_entity.type
_entity.pdbx_description
1 polymer ?
#
loop_
_entity_poly.entity_id
_entity_poly.type
_entity_poly.pdbx_seq_one_letter_code
_entity_poly.pdbx_strand_id
1 'polypeptide(L)'
;RKTTVDANGNGRLDAVSNTIKQYFGISYQLSDYEEHALTKGSSSKAIAYVSVTCNGEKFWGVGMDDDIIKASIHALCVSVNKLPQIQENEACQDERMMEIMNYIQANYQATALSDVAAHFHLSEPYLSKYIHEKSGKTFGDILINIRMKKAKTLLRNGNMTVENVAMAVGYPNVEHFNRIFKKKMGMTPV
;
A
#
# COMPACT_ATOMS: atom_id res chain seq x y z
N ARG A 1 -0.46 -0.64 -13.28
CA ARG A 1 -1.36 -0.88 -14.42
C ARG A 1 -1.89 0.47 -14.88
N LYS A 2 -1.65 0.86 -16.13
CA LYS A 2 -2.31 2.03 -16.72
C LYS A 2 -3.74 1.62 -17.06
N THR A 3 -4.72 2.33 -16.53
CA THR A 3 -6.12 2.18 -16.89
C THR A 3 -6.55 3.45 -17.63
N THR A 4 -7.16 3.31 -18.78
CA THR A 4 -7.75 4.44 -19.52
C THR A 4 -9.23 4.47 -19.20
N VAL A 5 -9.72 5.63 -18.82
CA VAL A 5 -11.14 5.87 -18.52
C VAL A 5 -11.59 7.05 -19.34
N ASP A 6 -12.69 6.89 -20.07
CA ASP A 6 -13.31 7.97 -20.81
C ASP A 6 -14.17 8.81 -19.87
N ALA A 7 -14.03 10.13 -19.97
CA ALA A 7 -14.73 11.07 -19.10
C ALA A 7 -15.39 12.19 -19.91
N ASN A 8 -16.61 12.54 -19.51
CA ASN A 8 -17.34 13.68 -20.04
C ASN A 8 -17.58 14.71 -18.92
N GLY A 9 -17.50 16.00 -19.28
CA GLY A 9 -17.74 17.11 -18.35
C GLY A 9 -17.84 18.44 -19.09
N ASN A 10 -18.33 19.47 -18.42
CA ASN A 10 -18.45 20.83 -18.96
C ASN A 10 -17.11 21.55 -19.12
N GLY A 11 -16.02 20.89 -18.75
CA GLY A 11 -14.66 21.39 -18.88
C GLY A 11 -13.67 20.33 -18.44
N ARG A 12 -12.36 20.60 -18.59
CA ARG A 12 -11.29 19.63 -18.32
C ARG A 12 -11.28 19.16 -16.87
N LEU A 13 -11.42 20.09 -15.91
CA LEU A 13 -11.43 19.76 -14.48
C LEU A 13 -12.67 18.97 -14.10
N ASP A 14 -13.83 19.32 -14.65
CA ASP A 14 -15.09 18.59 -14.41
C ASP A 14 -15.03 17.17 -14.99
N ALA A 15 -14.48 16.99 -16.17
CA ALA A 15 -14.27 15.68 -16.78
C ALA A 15 -13.36 14.79 -15.89
N VAL A 16 -12.24 15.31 -15.39
CA VAL A 16 -11.35 14.59 -14.46
C VAL A 16 -12.09 14.26 -13.15
N SER A 17 -12.85 15.21 -12.60
CA SER A 17 -13.65 15.00 -11.40
C SER A 17 -14.67 13.86 -11.59
N ASN A 18 -15.38 13.84 -12.72
CA ASN A 18 -16.35 12.79 -13.03
C ASN A 18 -15.69 11.41 -13.22
N THR A 19 -14.49 11.37 -13.81
CA THR A 19 -13.68 10.15 -13.90
C THR A 19 -13.32 9.62 -12.52
N ILE A 20 -12.86 10.48 -11.62
CA ILE A 20 -12.51 10.12 -10.24
C ILE A 20 -13.73 9.56 -9.51
N LYS A 21 -14.88 10.24 -9.56
CA LYS A 21 -16.13 9.76 -8.96
C LYS A 21 -16.52 8.37 -9.47
N GLN A 22 -16.48 8.16 -10.77
CA GLN A 22 -16.86 6.90 -11.38
C GLN A 22 -15.88 5.76 -11.06
N TYR A 23 -14.59 6.03 -11.13
CA TYR A 23 -13.56 5.00 -10.91
C TYR A 23 -13.46 4.54 -9.46
N PHE A 24 -13.58 5.47 -8.50
CA PHE A 24 -13.47 5.19 -7.08
C PHE A 24 -14.81 4.95 -6.39
N GLY A 25 -15.95 5.15 -7.09
CA GLY A 25 -17.28 5.00 -6.50
C GLY A 25 -17.58 6.02 -5.40
N ILE A 26 -16.97 7.21 -5.45
CA ILE A 26 -17.11 8.27 -4.45
C ILE A 26 -18.04 9.38 -4.92
N SER A 27 -18.73 10.03 -3.98
CA SER A 27 -19.67 11.12 -4.25
C SER A 27 -19.19 12.41 -3.59
N TYR A 28 -19.04 13.46 -4.37
CA TYR A 28 -18.74 14.83 -3.92
C TYR A 28 -19.15 15.84 -4.99
N GLN A 29 -19.22 17.10 -4.63
CA GLN A 29 -19.45 18.21 -5.58
C GLN A 29 -18.19 19.07 -5.68
N LEU A 30 -17.81 19.44 -6.90
CA LEU A 30 -16.80 20.47 -7.14
C LEU A 30 -17.42 21.82 -6.78
N SER A 31 -16.85 22.55 -5.81
CA SER A 31 -17.46 23.76 -5.26
C SER A 31 -16.78 25.03 -5.70
N ASP A 32 -15.50 25.18 -5.42
CA ASP A 32 -14.76 26.39 -5.79
C ASP A 32 -13.50 26.02 -6.57
N TYR A 33 -13.13 26.92 -7.45
CA TYR A 33 -11.94 26.83 -8.25
C TYR A 33 -11.35 28.22 -8.45
N GLU A 34 -10.08 28.36 -8.09
CA GLU A 34 -9.30 29.60 -8.32
C GLU A 34 -7.91 29.23 -8.83
N GLU A 35 -7.35 30.06 -9.70
CA GLU A 35 -6.01 29.88 -10.23
C GLU A 35 -5.26 31.21 -10.34
N HIS A 36 -3.97 31.18 -10.08
CA HIS A 36 -3.09 32.34 -10.15
C HIS A 36 -1.73 31.97 -10.74
N ALA A 37 -1.15 32.92 -11.50
CA ALA A 37 0.25 32.85 -11.88
C ALA A 37 1.11 33.39 -10.72
N LEU A 38 2.09 32.60 -10.25
CA LEU A 38 2.99 33.01 -9.15
C LEU A 38 4.08 33.97 -9.59
N THR A 39 4.49 33.92 -10.86
CA THR A 39 5.58 34.74 -11.40
C THR A 39 5.21 35.28 -12.78
N LYS A 40 5.86 36.36 -13.19
CA LYS A 40 5.72 36.92 -14.56
C LYS A 40 6.82 36.34 -15.46
N GLY A 41 6.49 35.92 -16.65
CA GLY A 41 7.44 35.45 -17.68
C GLY A 41 7.14 34.04 -18.20
N SER A 42 7.98 33.56 -19.10
CA SER A 42 7.79 32.29 -19.81
C SER A 42 8.03 31.03 -18.94
N SER A 43 8.61 31.18 -17.75
CA SER A 43 8.82 30.12 -16.76
C SER A 43 7.94 30.31 -15.52
N SER A 44 6.78 30.94 -15.69
CA SER A 44 5.84 31.18 -14.59
C SER A 44 5.24 29.87 -14.11
N LYS A 45 5.21 29.68 -12.77
CA LYS A 45 4.44 28.60 -12.14
C LYS A 45 3.02 29.05 -11.90
N ALA A 46 2.09 28.14 -12.14
CA ALA A 46 0.69 28.30 -11.80
C ALA A 46 0.41 27.65 -10.44
N ILE A 47 -0.41 28.28 -9.65
CA ILE A 47 -1.02 27.71 -8.45
C ILE A 47 -2.53 27.64 -8.63
N ALA A 48 -3.12 26.52 -8.28
CA ALA A 48 -4.57 26.32 -8.32
C ALA A 48 -5.08 25.91 -6.95
N TYR A 49 -6.24 26.40 -6.61
CA TYR A 49 -7.02 26.07 -5.42
C TYR A 49 -8.31 25.43 -5.87
N VAL A 50 -8.60 24.24 -5.37
CA VAL A 50 -9.83 23.52 -5.70
C VAL A 50 -10.49 23.09 -4.40
N SER A 51 -11.81 23.31 -4.27
CA SER A 51 -12.55 22.75 -3.18
C SER A 51 -13.60 21.74 -3.68
N VAL A 52 -13.80 20.70 -2.89
CA VAL A 52 -14.87 19.73 -3.07
C VAL A 52 -15.72 19.69 -1.82
N THR A 53 -17.04 19.54 -1.98
CA THR A 53 -17.99 19.41 -0.86
C THR A 53 -18.51 17.98 -0.81
N CYS A 54 -18.42 17.37 0.37
CA CYS A 54 -18.96 16.05 0.67
C CYS A 54 -19.69 16.09 2.02
N ASN A 55 -20.92 15.59 2.05
CA ASN A 55 -21.77 15.59 3.26
C ASN A 55 -21.91 16.96 3.96
N GLY A 56 -21.86 18.04 3.18
CA GLY A 56 -21.96 19.41 3.71
C GLY A 56 -20.63 20.01 4.20
N GLU A 57 -19.56 19.24 4.26
CA GLU A 57 -18.22 19.72 4.59
C GLU A 57 -17.40 20.02 3.33
N LYS A 58 -16.56 21.05 3.42
CA LYS A 58 -15.74 21.54 2.31
C LYS A 58 -14.28 21.21 2.54
N PHE A 59 -13.67 20.55 1.53
CA PHE A 59 -12.27 20.11 1.56
C PHE A 59 -11.47 20.84 0.48
N TRP A 60 -10.43 21.56 0.88
CA TRP A 60 -9.57 22.32 0.00
C TRP A 60 -8.32 21.58 -0.40
N GLY A 61 -7.96 21.66 -1.67
CA GLY A 61 -6.68 21.21 -2.22
C GLY A 61 -5.94 22.34 -2.91
N VAL A 62 -4.63 22.28 -2.88
CA VAL A 62 -3.74 23.21 -3.57
C VAL A 62 -2.80 22.42 -4.45
N GLY A 63 -2.62 22.87 -5.69
CA GLY A 63 -1.69 22.29 -6.64
C GLY A 63 -0.83 23.36 -7.29
N MET A 64 0.40 23.00 -7.64
CA MET A 64 1.35 23.88 -8.29
C MET A 64 2.04 23.12 -9.41
N ASP A 65 2.12 23.72 -10.61
CA ASP A 65 2.82 23.17 -11.78
C ASP A 65 3.16 24.30 -12.75
N ASP A 66 4.02 24.03 -13.73
CA ASP A 66 4.28 24.95 -14.85
C ASP A 66 3.08 25.02 -15.81
N ASP A 67 2.21 24.02 -15.79
CA ASP A 67 0.95 23.94 -16.53
C ASP A 67 -0.23 24.13 -15.59
N ILE A 68 -1.06 25.13 -15.86
CA ILE A 68 -2.24 25.47 -15.06
C ILE A 68 -3.23 24.32 -14.94
N ILE A 69 -3.35 23.49 -15.97
CA ILE A 69 -4.26 22.33 -15.97
C ILE A 69 -3.74 21.26 -15.03
N LYS A 70 -2.42 20.99 -15.04
CA LYS A 70 -1.80 20.05 -14.10
C LYS A 70 -1.89 20.56 -12.67
N ALA A 71 -1.65 21.85 -12.43
CA ALA A 71 -1.83 22.48 -11.14
C ALA A 71 -3.26 22.26 -10.61
N SER A 72 -4.27 22.47 -11.47
CA SER A 72 -5.68 22.28 -11.11
C SER A 72 -6.04 20.83 -10.83
N ILE A 73 -5.51 19.88 -11.61
CA ILE A 73 -5.71 18.44 -11.37
C ILE A 73 -5.03 18.01 -10.06
N HIS A 74 -3.82 18.50 -9.78
CA HIS A 74 -3.15 18.25 -8.49
C HIS A 74 -3.98 18.79 -7.33
N ALA A 75 -4.50 20.02 -7.42
CA ALA A 75 -5.36 20.60 -6.39
C ALA A 75 -6.61 19.77 -6.16
N LEU A 76 -7.27 19.28 -7.24
CA LEU A 76 -8.41 18.40 -7.16
C LEU A 76 -8.06 17.08 -6.47
N CYS A 77 -6.96 16.43 -6.85
CA CYS A 77 -6.53 15.19 -6.20
C CYS A 77 -6.24 15.38 -4.70
N VAL A 78 -5.60 16.49 -4.32
CA VAL A 78 -5.34 16.82 -2.91
C VAL A 78 -6.64 17.03 -2.13
N SER A 79 -7.64 17.71 -2.71
CA SER A 79 -8.93 17.91 -2.04
C SER A 79 -9.72 16.61 -1.89
N VAL A 80 -9.72 15.75 -2.93
CA VAL A 80 -10.42 14.46 -2.93
C VAL A 80 -9.78 13.47 -1.94
N ASN A 81 -8.45 13.46 -1.81
CA ASN A 81 -7.76 12.59 -0.85
C ASN A 81 -8.07 12.93 0.63
N LYS A 82 -8.65 14.09 0.89
CA LYS A 82 -9.12 14.47 2.24
C LYS A 82 -10.53 13.99 2.55
N LEU A 83 -11.24 13.41 1.59
CA LEU A 83 -12.60 12.92 1.81
C LEU A 83 -12.62 11.74 2.79
N PRO A 84 -13.56 11.70 3.75
CA PRO A 84 -13.68 10.62 4.74
C PRO A 84 -13.75 9.23 4.09
N GLN A 85 -14.48 9.09 2.99
CA GLN A 85 -14.63 7.84 2.24
C GLN A 85 -13.31 7.27 1.72
N ILE A 86 -12.32 8.11 1.40
CA ILE A 86 -10.98 7.68 0.96
C ILE A 86 -10.13 7.33 2.18
N GLN A 87 -10.18 8.15 3.23
CA GLN A 87 -9.43 7.91 4.47
C GLN A 87 -9.90 6.64 5.19
N GLU A 88 -11.20 6.38 5.24
CA GLU A 88 -11.77 5.14 5.80
C GLU A 88 -11.34 3.91 5.01
N ASN A 89 -11.29 3.98 3.67
CA ASN A 89 -10.81 2.90 2.83
C ASN A 89 -9.32 2.60 3.05
N GLU A 90 -8.49 3.63 3.27
CA GLU A 90 -7.07 3.45 3.58
C GLU A 90 -6.88 2.83 4.97
N ALA A 91 -7.59 3.33 5.99
CA ALA A 91 -7.56 2.78 7.34
C ALA A 91 -7.99 1.30 7.36
N CYS A 92 -9.10 0.96 6.70
CA CYS A 92 -9.58 -0.41 6.58
C CYS A 92 -8.59 -1.33 5.85
N GLN A 93 -7.90 -0.82 4.82
CA GLN A 93 -6.85 -1.59 4.13
C GLN A 93 -5.61 -1.80 5.01
N ASP A 94 -5.25 -0.84 5.84
CA ASP A 94 -4.10 -0.97 6.75
C ASP A 94 -4.43 -1.93 7.90
N GLU A 95 -5.64 -1.93 8.45
CA GLU A 95 -6.13 -2.93 9.41
C GLU A 95 -6.10 -4.33 8.82
N ARG A 96 -6.61 -4.50 7.60
CA ARG A 96 -6.57 -5.80 6.91
C ARG A 96 -5.15 -6.31 6.68
N MET A 97 -4.21 -5.43 6.32
CA MET A 97 -2.80 -5.81 6.19
C MET A 97 -2.20 -6.22 7.54
N MET A 98 -2.56 -5.53 8.63
CA MET A 98 -2.14 -5.90 9.98
C MET A 98 -2.67 -7.27 10.38
N GLU A 99 -3.94 -7.57 10.10
CA GLU A 99 -4.54 -8.88 10.37
C GLU A 99 -3.82 -10.01 9.60
N ILE A 100 -3.55 -9.79 8.31
CA ILE A 100 -2.79 -10.72 7.47
C ILE A 100 -1.39 -10.96 8.07
N MET A 101 -0.68 -9.91 8.44
CA MET A 101 0.65 -10.02 9.04
C MET A 101 0.63 -10.74 10.39
N ASN A 102 -0.35 -10.49 11.23
CA ASN A 102 -0.54 -11.17 12.51
C ASN A 102 -0.81 -12.67 12.31
N TYR A 103 -1.66 -13.02 11.34
CA TYR A 103 -1.92 -14.42 10.99
C TYR A 103 -0.66 -15.14 10.51
N ILE A 104 0.12 -14.52 9.61
CA ILE A 104 1.40 -15.08 9.14
C ILE A 104 2.37 -15.25 10.30
N GLN A 105 2.44 -14.28 11.23
CA GLN A 105 3.32 -14.36 12.41
C GLN A 105 2.90 -15.44 13.41
N ALA A 106 1.61 -15.69 13.55
CA ALA A 106 1.10 -16.74 14.43
C ALA A 106 1.31 -18.15 13.85
N ASN A 107 1.23 -18.30 12.53
CA ASN A 107 1.25 -19.58 11.83
C ASN A 107 2.53 -19.85 11.01
N TYR A 108 3.59 -19.08 11.20
CA TYR A 108 4.79 -19.05 10.34
C TYR A 108 5.46 -20.41 10.13
N GLN A 109 5.25 -21.38 11.02
CA GLN A 109 5.92 -22.71 10.97
C GLN A 109 5.46 -23.53 9.76
N ALA A 110 4.16 -23.55 9.48
CA ALA A 110 3.56 -24.44 8.49
C ALA A 110 2.69 -23.72 7.43
N THR A 111 2.62 -22.38 7.47
CA THR A 111 1.70 -21.65 6.59
C THR A 111 2.24 -21.47 5.17
N ALA A 112 1.38 -21.67 4.18
CA ALA A 112 1.59 -21.32 2.78
C ALA A 112 0.73 -20.13 2.38
N LEU A 113 0.97 -19.57 1.17
CA LEU A 113 0.16 -18.48 0.63
C LEU A 113 -1.32 -18.89 0.47
N SER A 114 -1.54 -20.14 0.05
CA SER A 114 -2.86 -20.74 -0.09
C SER A 114 -3.65 -20.75 1.23
N ASP A 115 -2.99 -21.06 2.35
CA ASP A 115 -3.65 -21.13 3.66
C ASP A 115 -4.08 -19.74 4.13
N VAL A 116 -3.22 -18.74 3.93
CA VAL A 116 -3.56 -17.35 4.24
C VAL A 116 -4.69 -16.86 3.33
N ALA A 117 -4.64 -17.16 2.04
CA ALA A 117 -5.67 -16.77 1.08
C ALA A 117 -7.03 -17.39 1.45
N ALA A 118 -7.06 -18.68 1.80
CA ALA A 118 -8.27 -19.37 2.24
C ALA A 118 -8.83 -18.76 3.54
N HIS A 119 -7.98 -18.47 4.53
CA HIS A 119 -8.38 -17.87 5.80
C HIS A 119 -9.06 -16.50 5.63
N PHE A 120 -8.54 -15.67 4.72
CA PHE A 120 -9.09 -14.33 4.45
C PHE A 120 -10.10 -14.29 3.31
N HIS A 121 -10.52 -15.45 2.79
CA HIS A 121 -11.45 -15.57 1.64
C HIS A 121 -10.97 -14.80 0.40
N LEU A 122 -9.68 -14.87 0.11
CA LEU A 122 -9.02 -14.22 -1.02
C LEU A 122 -8.47 -15.24 -2.01
N SER A 123 -8.30 -14.83 -3.26
CA SER A 123 -7.50 -15.64 -4.20
C SER A 123 -5.99 -15.43 -3.95
N GLU A 124 -5.18 -16.47 -4.14
CA GLU A 124 -3.72 -16.37 -3.98
C GLU A 124 -3.08 -15.26 -4.85
N PRO A 125 -3.47 -15.10 -6.14
CA PRO A 125 -2.93 -14.01 -6.96
C PRO A 125 -3.24 -12.62 -6.41
N TYR A 126 -4.47 -12.43 -5.90
CA TYR A 126 -4.86 -11.17 -5.29
C TYR A 126 -4.07 -10.91 -4.00
N LEU A 127 -4.00 -11.90 -3.10
CA LEU A 127 -3.25 -11.77 -1.84
C LEU A 127 -1.77 -11.49 -2.07
N SER A 128 -1.13 -12.20 -3.02
CA SER A 128 0.27 -11.99 -3.38
C SER A 128 0.53 -10.56 -3.86
N LYS A 129 -0.35 -10.06 -4.74
CA LYS A 129 -0.29 -8.69 -5.26
C LYS A 129 -0.51 -7.67 -4.14
N TYR A 130 -1.54 -7.88 -3.30
CA TYR A 130 -1.89 -7.00 -2.19
C TYR A 130 -0.75 -6.86 -1.17
N ILE A 131 -0.15 -7.99 -0.74
CA ILE A 131 1.01 -8.00 0.15
C ILE A 131 2.18 -7.22 -0.49
N HIS A 132 2.45 -7.44 -1.77
CA HIS A 132 3.55 -6.76 -2.46
C HIS A 132 3.33 -5.25 -2.57
N GLU A 133 2.13 -4.82 -2.95
CA GLU A 133 1.78 -3.40 -3.07
C GLU A 133 1.86 -2.67 -1.72
N LYS A 134 1.41 -3.30 -0.63
CA LYS A 134 1.39 -2.69 0.71
C LYS A 134 2.73 -2.76 1.45
N SER A 135 3.52 -3.82 1.28
CA SER A 135 4.77 -4.04 2.04
C SER A 135 6.05 -3.86 1.24
N GLY A 136 5.98 -3.78 -0.10
CA GLY A 136 7.14 -3.81 -0.99
C GLY A 136 7.89 -5.15 -1.03
N LYS A 137 7.31 -6.23 -0.41
CA LYS A 137 7.95 -7.54 -0.26
C LYS A 137 7.03 -8.65 -0.75
N THR A 138 7.63 -9.77 -1.17
CA THR A 138 6.83 -10.97 -1.45
C THR A 138 6.43 -11.68 -0.16
N PHE A 139 5.35 -12.47 -0.21
CA PHE A 139 4.94 -13.34 0.90
C PHE A 139 6.10 -14.24 1.38
N GLY A 140 6.84 -14.84 0.42
CA GLY A 140 8.00 -15.68 0.72
C GLY A 140 9.09 -14.93 1.48
N ASP A 141 9.41 -13.69 1.09
CA ASP A 141 10.40 -12.88 1.80
C ASP A 141 9.97 -12.53 3.22
N ILE A 142 8.69 -12.23 3.42
CA ILE A 142 8.11 -11.96 4.74
C ILE A 142 8.22 -13.20 5.63
N LEU A 143 7.80 -14.36 5.13
CA LEU A 143 7.82 -15.62 5.86
C LEU A 143 9.26 -16.03 6.23
N ILE A 144 10.19 -15.95 5.28
CA ILE A 144 11.62 -16.20 5.54
C ILE A 144 12.15 -15.27 6.63
N ASN A 145 11.84 -13.98 6.57
CA ASN A 145 12.31 -13.03 7.58
C ASN A 145 11.77 -13.33 8.97
N ILE A 146 10.49 -13.71 9.09
CA ILE A 146 9.87 -14.10 10.36
C ILE A 146 10.57 -15.35 10.92
N ARG A 147 10.72 -16.41 10.09
CA ARG A 147 11.37 -17.66 10.47
C ARG A 147 12.81 -17.44 10.93
N MET A 148 13.59 -16.63 10.19
CA MET A 148 14.99 -16.35 10.54
C MET A 148 15.12 -15.53 11.83
N LYS A 149 14.24 -14.56 12.07
CA LYS A 149 14.22 -13.83 13.36
C LYS A 149 13.92 -14.75 14.54
N LYS A 150 12.94 -15.64 14.38
CA LYS A 150 12.60 -16.65 15.41
C LYS A 150 13.75 -17.64 15.64
N ALA A 151 14.38 -18.14 14.57
CA ALA A 151 15.54 -19.02 14.67
C ALA A 151 16.70 -18.36 15.42
N LYS A 152 17.00 -17.09 15.12
CA LYS A 152 18.03 -16.34 15.84
C LYS A 152 17.76 -16.27 17.35
N THR A 153 16.50 -16.04 17.73
CA THR A 153 16.10 -16.00 19.14
C THR A 153 16.27 -17.36 19.81
N LEU A 154 15.84 -18.45 19.16
CA LEU A 154 15.96 -19.81 19.68
C LEU A 154 17.42 -20.25 19.86
N LEU A 155 18.27 -19.95 18.86
CA LEU A 155 19.71 -20.24 18.92
C LEU A 155 20.41 -19.47 20.05
N ARG A 156 20.04 -18.22 20.28
CA ARG A 156 20.62 -17.41 21.38
C ARG A 156 20.28 -17.94 22.76
N ASN A 157 19.14 -18.59 22.90
CA ASN A 157 18.73 -19.17 24.19
C ASN A 157 19.52 -20.45 24.57
N GLY A 158 20.28 -21.03 23.62
CA GLY A 158 21.23 -22.12 23.88
C GLY A 158 20.63 -23.49 24.23
N ASN A 159 19.30 -23.62 24.25
CA ASN A 159 18.62 -24.82 24.75
C ASN A 159 18.24 -25.82 23.63
N MET A 160 18.58 -25.54 22.38
CA MET A 160 18.18 -26.36 21.22
C MET A 160 19.34 -26.55 20.24
N THR A 161 19.41 -27.74 19.65
CA THR A 161 20.33 -27.98 18.53
C THR A 161 19.89 -27.26 17.28
N VAL A 162 20.80 -27.04 16.32
CA VAL A 162 20.49 -26.37 15.04
C VAL A 162 19.38 -27.11 14.29
N GLU A 163 19.40 -28.45 14.33
CA GLU A 163 18.39 -29.31 13.71
C GLU A 163 17.01 -29.04 14.31
N ASN A 164 16.92 -29.01 15.64
CA ASN A 164 15.67 -28.78 16.36
C ASN A 164 15.15 -27.36 16.10
N VAL A 165 16.04 -26.37 16.03
CA VAL A 165 15.67 -24.99 15.67
C VAL A 165 15.16 -24.92 14.22
N ALA A 166 15.82 -25.59 13.27
CA ALA A 166 15.37 -25.63 11.89
C ALA A 166 13.95 -26.20 11.78
N MET A 167 13.67 -27.33 12.43
CA MET A 167 12.35 -27.92 12.48
C MET A 167 11.32 -27.01 13.15
N ALA A 168 11.67 -26.42 14.27
CA ALA A 168 10.79 -25.52 15.03
C ALA A 168 10.39 -24.26 14.26
N VAL A 169 11.20 -23.82 13.29
CA VAL A 169 10.87 -22.65 12.44
C VAL A 169 10.34 -23.04 11.05
N GLY A 170 10.01 -24.33 10.83
CA GLY A 170 9.35 -24.81 9.63
C GLY A 170 10.31 -25.15 8.46
N TYR A 171 11.53 -25.58 8.78
CA TYR A 171 12.48 -26.12 7.81
C TYR A 171 12.79 -27.59 8.11
N PRO A 172 12.18 -28.55 7.41
CA PRO A 172 12.47 -29.96 7.61
C PRO A 172 13.85 -30.36 7.12
N ASN A 173 14.47 -29.58 6.22
CA ASN A 173 15.81 -29.79 5.71
C ASN A 173 16.79 -28.79 6.34
N VAL A 174 17.71 -29.29 7.17
CA VAL A 174 18.71 -28.50 7.92
C VAL A 174 19.72 -27.82 7.00
N GLU A 175 20.13 -28.47 5.92
CA GLU A 175 21.09 -27.87 4.96
C GLU A 175 20.46 -26.67 4.25
N HIS A 176 19.18 -26.78 3.87
CA HIS A 176 18.42 -25.68 3.32
C HIS A 176 18.28 -24.53 4.32
N PHE A 177 17.97 -24.84 5.57
CA PHE A 177 17.91 -23.86 6.66
C PHE A 177 19.27 -23.14 6.82
N ASN A 178 20.39 -23.87 6.92
CA ASN A 178 21.73 -23.31 7.10
C ASN A 178 22.09 -22.34 5.96
N ARG A 179 21.77 -22.69 4.73
CA ARG A 179 22.00 -21.83 3.56
C ARG A 179 21.21 -20.54 3.63
N ILE A 180 19.92 -20.61 3.96
CA ILE A 180 19.06 -19.43 4.07
C ILE A 180 19.47 -18.58 5.28
N PHE A 181 19.76 -19.20 6.41
CA PHE A 181 20.20 -18.50 7.61
C PHE A 181 21.49 -17.72 7.35
N LYS A 182 22.50 -18.36 6.76
CA LYS A 182 23.75 -17.70 6.37
C LYS A 182 23.52 -16.54 5.40
N LYS A 183 22.64 -16.73 4.41
CA LYS A 183 22.31 -15.67 3.43
C LYS A 183 21.64 -14.46 4.09
N LYS A 184 20.76 -14.67 5.08
CA LYS A 184 19.98 -13.60 5.72
C LYS A 184 20.66 -12.97 6.92
N MET A 185 21.46 -13.74 7.68
CA MET A 185 22.11 -13.28 8.92
C MET A 185 23.59 -12.98 8.77
N GLY A 186 24.19 -13.34 7.63
CA GLY A 186 25.62 -13.15 7.37
C GLY A 186 26.56 -14.14 8.09
N MET A 187 26.01 -15.03 8.94
CA MET A 187 26.76 -16.01 9.74
C MET A 187 26.05 -17.37 9.74
N THR A 188 26.78 -18.42 10.07
CA THR A 188 26.22 -19.77 10.26
C THR A 188 25.45 -19.86 11.58
N PRO A 189 24.42 -20.74 11.67
CA PRO A 189 23.65 -20.94 12.89
C PRO A 189 24.41 -21.86 13.88
N VAL A 190 25.56 -21.39 14.39
CA VAL A 190 26.39 -22.13 15.37
C VAL A 190 26.45 -21.34 16.67
#